data_7fcdb04d8a2f9d34f95db613fe05a682
#
_entry.id   7fcdb04d8a2f9d34f95db613fe05a682
#
_cell.length_a   1.000
_cell.length_b   1.000
_cell.length_c   1.000
_cell.angle_alpha   90.00
_cell.angle_beta   90.00
_cell.angle_gamma   90.00
#
_symmetry.space_group_name_H-M   'P 1'
#
loop_
_entity.id
_entity.type
_entity.pdbx_description
1 polymer ?
#
loop_
_entity_poly.entity_id
_entity_poly.type
_entity_poly.pdbx_seq_one_letter_code
_entity_poly.pdbx_strand_id
1 'polypeptide(L)'
;MNKIKTAEALADFLDERLVARKLEIVYLKNCLDDKAKKHSKETLVLSKALIVISYSHWEGYVKEAVKAYLNYLNTKGLQHRELSTSLFAAYIHTSLFQKALNPVAAIDKIESLISETH
;
A
#
# COMPACT_ATOMS: atom_id res chain seq x y z
N MET A 1 -7.52 0.87 15.66
CA MET A 1 -6.99 -0.25 14.89
C MET A 1 -6.38 -1.28 15.84
N ASN A 2 -6.84 -2.51 15.76
CA ASN A 2 -6.28 -3.57 16.59
C ASN A 2 -4.84 -3.87 16.16
N LYS A 3 -3.96 -4.03 17.12
CA LYS A 3 -2.57 -4.37 16.82
C LYS A 3 -2.49 -5.78 16.24
N ILE A 4 -1.75 -5.90 15.14
CA ILE A 4 -1.47 -7.19 14.53
C ILE A 4 -0.31 -7.81 15.29
N LYS A 5 -0.59 -8.84 16.09
CA LYS A 5 0.41 -9.44 16.97
C LYS A 5 0.92 -10.81 16.52
N THR A 6 0.21 -11.45 15.61
CA THR A 6 0.56 -12.80 15.13
C THR A 6 0.66 -12.82 13.62
N ALA A 7 1.43 -13.77 13.08
CA ALA A 7 1.55 -13.97 11.64
C ALA A 7 0.19 -14.32 11.02
N GLU A 8 -0.63 -15.07 11.74
CA GLU A 8 -1.98 -15.42 11.30
C GLU A 8 -2.86 -14.19 11.16
N ALA A 9 -2.85 -13.30 12.17
CA ALA A 9 -3.61 -12.06 12.13
C ALA A 9 -3.14 -11.15 10.99
N LEU A 10 -1.85 -11.12 10.71
CA LEU A 10 -1.29 -10.38 9.58
C LEU A 10 -1.81 -10.93 8.26
N ALA A 11 -1.76 -12.26 8.08
CA ALA A 11 -2.26 -12.90 6.86
C ALA A 11 -3.75 -12.61 6.65
N ASP A 12 -4.55 -12.72 7.70
CA ASP A 12 -5.98 -12.45 7.64
C ASP A 12 -6.26 -11.00 7.25
N PHE A 13 -5.51 -10.06 7.82
CA PHE A 13 -5.65 -8.64 7.49
C PHE A 13 -5.33 -8.39 6.01
N LEU A 14 -4.24 -8.96 5.52
CA LEU A 14 -3.84 -8.78 4.13
C LEU A 14 -4.85 -9.38 3.16
N ASP A 15 -5.34 -10.57 3.45
CA ASP A 15 -6.34 -11.24 2.62
C ASP A 15 -7.65 -10.45 2.56
N GLU A 16 -8.10 -9.95 3.71
CA GLU A 16 -9.32 -9.14 3.78
C GLU A 16 -9.21 -7.88 2.95
N ARG A 17 -8.07 -7.18 3.05
CA ARG A 17 -7.84 -5.97 2.28
C ARG A 17 -7.74 -6.24 0.79
N LEU A 18 -7.10 -7.34 0.41
CA LEU A 18 -6.95 -7.71 -0.99
C LEU A 18 -8.31 -8.05 -1.62
N VAL A 19 -9.15 -8.81 -0.91
CA VAL A 19 -10.47 -9.19 -1.40
C VAL A 19 -11.35 -7.97 -1.64
N ALA A 20 -11.36 -7.02 -0.71
CA ALA A 20 -12.16 -5.80 -0.86
C ALA A 20 -11.76 -5.01 -2.10
N ARG A 21 -10.46 -4.89 -2.37
CA ARG A 21 -9.96 -4.16 -3.54
C ARG A 21 -10.22 -4.89 -4.84
N LYS A 22 -10.07 -6.22 -4.84
CA LYS A 22 -10.37 -7.03 -6.02
C LYS A 22 -11.83 -6.96 -6.42
N LEU A 23 -12.74 -6.96 -5.46
CA LEU A 23 -14.17 -6.87 -5.76
C LEU A 23 -14.52 -5.58 -6.50
N GLU A 24 -13.93 -4.46 -6.11
CA GLU A 24 -14.18 -3.20 -6.80
C GLU A 24 -13.63 -3.20 -8.21
N ILE A 25 -12.43 -3.74 -8.41
CA ILE A 25 -11.81 -3.85 -9.74
C ILE A 25 -12.64 -4.76 -10.64
N VAL A 26 -13.09 -5.89 -10.11
CA VAL A 26 -13.92 -6.84 -10.87
C VAL A 26 -15.25 -6.20 -11.27
N TYR A 27 -15.86 -5.44 -10.37
CA TYR A 27 -17.10 -4.73 -10.67
C TYR A 27 -16.91 -3.77 -11.84
N LEU A 28 -15.85 -2.97 -11.79
CA LEU A 28 -15.53 -2.02 -12.87
C LEU A 28 -15.23 -2.73 -14.19
N LYS A 29 -14.49 -3.83 -14.12
CA LYS A 29 -14.19 -4.64 -15.30
C LYS A 29 -15.47 -5.18 -15.94
N ASN A 30 -16.40 -5.67 -15.13
CA ASN A 30 -17.68 -6.18 -15.63
C ASN A 30 -18.50 -5.08 -16.29
N CYS A 31 -18.51 -3.88 -15.72
CA CYS A 31 -19.18 -2.72 -16.33
C CYS A 31 -18.55 -2.39 -17.69
N LEU A 32 -17.24 -2.45 -17.80
CA LEU A 32 -16.54 -2.21 -19.06
C LEU A 32 -16.86 -3.28 -20.09
N ASP A 33 -16.84 -4.54 -19.71
CA ASP A 33 -17.14 -5.67 -20.61
C ASP A 33 -18.55 -5.55 -21.20
N ASP A 34 -19.53 -5.15 -20.39
CA ASP A 34 -20.89 -4.92 -20.86
C ASP A 34 -20.98 -3.81 -21.88
N LYS A 35 -20.13 -2.80 -21.81
CA LYS A 35 -20.14 -1.65 -22.70
C LYS A 35 -19.18 -1.80 -23.89
N ALA A 36 -18.23 -2.71 -23.84
CA ALA A 36 -17.18 -2.88 -24.85
C ALA A 36 -17.75 -3.20 -26.23
N LYS A 37 -18.92 -3.84 -26.30
CA LYS A 37 -19.59 -4.21 -27.56
C LYS A 37 -20.09 -3.01 -28.35
N LYS A 38 -20.13 -1.82 -27.78
CA LYS A 38 -20.72 -0.63 -28.39
C LYS A 38 -19.69 0.38 -28.90
N HIS A 39 -18.40 0.18 -28.72
CA HIS A 39 -17.32 1.05 -29.16
C HIS A 39 -17.61 2.55 -28.96
N SER A 40 -18.11 2.92 -27.78
CA SER A 40 -18.52 4.29 -27.49
C SER A 40 -17.42 5.05 -26.75
N LYS A 41 -17.58 6.38 -26.64
CA LYS A 41 -16.73 7.21 -25.79
C LYS A 41 -16.74 6.71 -24.34
N GLU A 42 -17.88 6.14 -23.90
CA GLU A 42 -18.00 5.58 -22.56
C GLU A 42 -17.03 4.42 -22.33
N THR A 43 -16.85 3.55 -23.33
CA THR A 43 -15.90 2.44 -23.25
C THR A 43 -14.48 2.97 -23.08
N LEU A 44 -14.10 4.00 -23.81
CA LEU A 44 -12.79 4.61 -23.72
C LEU A 44 -12.56 5.23 -22.35
N VAL A 45 -13.54 6.00 -21.86
CA VAL A 45 -13.46 6.64 -20.53
C VAL A 45 -13.40 5.61 -19.43
N LEU A 46 -14.22 4.55 -19.52
CA LEU A 46 -14.22 3.47 -18.52
C LEU A 46 -12.90 2.71 -18.52
N SER A 47 -12.29 2.49 -19.70
CA SER A 47 -10.97 1.85 -19.80
C SER A 47 -9.90 2.66 -19.09
N LYS A 48 -9.88 3.96 -19.31
CA LYS A 48 -8.94 4.86 -18.63
C LYS A 48 -9.18 4.88 -17.13
N ALA A 49 -10.45 4.94 -16.72
CA ALA A 49 -10.82 4.94 -15.33
C ALA A 49 -10.39 3.63 -14.64
N LEU A 50 -10.58 2.50 -15.32
CA LEU A 50 -10.18 1.20 -14.80
C LEU A 50 -8.66 1.13 -14.55
N ILE A 51 -7.86 1.66 -15.47
CA ILE A 51 -6.40 1.70 -15.31
C ILE A 51 -6.01 2.53 -14.09
N VAL A 52 -6.58 3.73 -13.96
CA VAL A 52 -6.27 4.63 -12.84
C VAL A 52 -6.70 4.03 -11.51
N ILE A 53 -7.90 3.48 -11.45
CA ILE A 53 -8.45 2.88 -10.23
C ILE A 53 -7.66 1.63 -9.84
N SER A 54 -7.29 0.80 -10.81
CA SER A 54 -6.48 -0.39 -10.56
C SER A 54 -5.10 -0.01 -9.99
N TYR A 55 -4.48 1.02 -10.53
CA TYR A 55 -3.21 1.52 -10.01
C TYR A 55 -3.37 2.05 -8.59
N SER A 56 -4.43 2.80 -8.32
CA SER A 56 -4.72 3.32 -6.98
C SER A 56 -4.93 2.21 -5.97
N HIS A 57 -5.64 1.15 -6.35
CA HIS A 57 -5.82 -0.01 -5.47
C HIS A 57 -4.52 -0.74 -5.21
N TRP A 58 -3.70 -0.93 -6.25
CA TRP A 58 -2.39 -1.55 -6.08
C TRP A 58 -1.52 -0.76 -5.12
N GLU A 59 -1.41 0.54 -5.35
CA GLU A 59 -0.61 1.42 -4.51
C GLU A 59 -1.12 1.43 -3.06
N GLY A 60 -2.44 1.58 -2.89
CA GLY A 60 -3.05 1.57 -1.57
C GLY A 60 -2.84 0.25 -0.83
N TYR A 61 -2.97 -0.88 -1.55
CA TYR A 61 -2.74 -2.20 -0.95
C TYR A 61 -1.29 -2.37 -0.52
N VAL A 62 -0.33 -1.98 -1.36
CA VAL A 62 1.10 -2.08 -1.02
C VAL A 62 1.41 -1.26 0.23
N LYS A 63 0.90 -0.04 0.32
CA LYS A 63 1.09 0.81 1.51
C LYS A 63 0.50 0.17 2.77
N GLU A 64 -0.72 -0.33 2.67
CA GLU A 64 -1.38 -0.99 3.81
C GLU A 64 -0.62 -2.26 4.24
N ALA A 65 -0.16 -3.04 3.27
CA ALA A 65 0.58 -4.27 3.53
C ALA A 65 1.92 -3.99 4.21
N VAL A 66 2.66 -3.02 3.71
CA VAL A 66 3.95 -2.63 4.30
C VAL A 66 3.74 -2.12 5.72
N LYS A 67 2.76 -1.24 5.92
CA LYS A 67 2.46 -0.69 7.24
C LYS A 67 2.04 -1.78 8.23
N ALA A 68 1.19 -2.71 7.80
CA ALA A 68 0.75 -3.82 8.64
C ALA A 68 1.92 -4.74 9.01
N TYR A 69 2.79 -5.02 8.05
CA TYR A 69 3.96 -5.85 8.29
C TYR A 69 4.94 -5.20 9.26
N LEU A 70 5.17 -3.90 9.12
CA LEU A 70 6.04 -3.16 10.02
C LEU A 70 5.46 -3.10 11.44
N ASN A 71 4.15 -2.94 11.57
CA ASN A 71 3.48 -3.01 12.86
C ASN A 71 3.67 -4.38 13.50
N TYR A 72 3.54 -5.44 12.70
CA TYR A 72 3.77 -6.80 13.18
C TYR A 72 5.21 -6.98 13.67
N LEU A 73 6.19 -6.48 12.92
CA LEU A 73 7.59 -6.55 13.32
C LEU A 73 7.85 -5.77 14.62
N ASN A 74 7.19 -4.63 14.80
CA ASN A 74 7.30 -3.86 16.03
C ASN A 74 6.82 -4.63 17.24
N THR A 75 5.78 -5.47 17.11
CA THR A 75 5.33 -6.30 18.24
C THR A 75 6.35 -7.37 18.60
N LYS A 76 7.29 -7.69 17.71
CA LYS A 76 8.37 -8.65 17.97
C LYS A 76 9.61 -7.98 18.55
N GLY A 77 9.59 -6.65 18.76
CA GLY A 77 10.71 -5.92 19.32
C GLY A 77 11.92 -5.78 18.42
N LEU A 78 11.73 -5.92 17.10
CA LEU A 78 12.84 -5.80 16.16
C LEU A 78 13.25 -4.34 15.97
N GLN A 79 14.54 -4.11 15.90
CA GLN A 79 15.13 -2.81 15.62
C GLN A 79 15.23 -2.56 14.13
N HIS A 80 15.36 -1.30 13.70
CA HIS A 80 15.54 -0.96 12.30
C HIS A 80 16.73 -1.69 11.68
N ARG A 81 17.82 -1.83 12.41
CA ARG A 81 19.03 -2.52 11.95
C ARG A 81 18.84 -4.02 11.74
N GLU A 82 17.80 -4.59 12.32
CA GLU A 82 17.47 -6.01 12.17
C GLU A 82 16.59 -6.28 10.97
N LEU A 83 16.10 -5.23 10.31
CA LEU A 83 15.30 -5.34 9.10
C LEU A 83 16.20 -5.51 7.88
N SER A 84 15.70 -6.23 6.88
CA SER A 84 16.40 -6.30 5.59
C SER A 84 16.46 -4.91 4.97
N THR A 85 17.43 -4.68 4.08
CA THR A 85 17.55 -3.41 3.36
C THR A 85 16.24 -3.05 2.63
N SER A 86 15.58 -4.04 2.04
CA SER A 86 14.32 -3.81 1.33
C SER A 86 13.21 -3.34 2.27
N LEU A 87 13.09 -3.95 3.45
CA LEU A 87 12.09 -3.56 4.45
C LEU A 87 12.39 -2.19 5.02
N PHE A 88 13.66 -1.88 5.27
CA PHE A 88 14.07 -0.58 5.76
C PHE A 88 13.75 0.51 4.73
N ALA A 89 14.03 0.25 3.46
CA ALA A 89 13.69 1.17 2.38
C ALA A 89 12.18 1.39 2.28
N ALA A 90 11.38 0.31 2.41
CA ALA A 90 9.93 0.40 2.42
C ALA A 90 9.42 1.21 3.60
N TYR A 91 10.02 1.06 4.77
CA TYR A 91 9.67 1.84 5.95
C TYR A 91 9.94 3.32 5.73
N ILE A 92 11.13 3.67 5.21
CA ILE A 92 11.49 5.04 4.88
C ILE A 92 10.50 5.63 3.88
N HIS A 93 10.21 4.91 2.81
CA HIS A 93 9.29 5.36 1.77
C HIS A 93 7.90 5.64 2.35
N THR A 94 7.38 4.73 3.17
CA THR A 94 6.07 4.88 3.80
C THR A 94 6.04 6.08 4.73
N SER A 95 7.08 6.25 5.54
CA SER A 95 7.20 7.37 6.48
C SER A 95 7.28 8.71 5.74
N LEU A 96 8.07 8.77 4.67
CA LEU A 96 8.21 9.98 3.85
C LEU A 96 6.92 10.30 3.13
N PHE A 97 6.21 9.30 2.65
CA PHE A 97 4.96 9.49 1.92
C PHE A 97 3.88 10.10 2.79
N GLN A 98 3.83 9.72 4.06
CA GLN A 98 2.86 10.29 5.00
C GLN A 98 3.16 11.75 5.33
N LYS A 99 4.41 12.19 5.16
CA LYS A 99 4.86 13.55 5.46
C LYS A 99 5.34 14.30 4.21
N ALA A 100 5.01 13.81 3.04
CA ALA A 100 5.65 14.14 1.77
C ALA A 100 5.36 15.54 1.23
N LEU A 101 4.71 16.40 1.97
CA LEU A 101 4.39 17.73 1.50
C LEU A 101 5.48 18.75 1.85
N ASN A 102 6.50 18.36 2.64
CA ASN A 102 7.57 19.24 3.06
C ASN A 102 8.93 18.57 2.88
N PRO A 103 9.75 19.01 1.89
CA PRO A 103 11.06 18.42 1.66
C PRO A 103 12.02 18.50 2.85
N VAL A 104 11.95 19.58 3.63
CA VAL A 104 12.79 19.72 4.83
C VAL A 104 12.43 18.67 5.86
N ALA A 105 11.14 18.46 6.10
CA ALA A 105 10.69 17.44 7.03
C ALA A 105 11.10 16.03 6.57
N ALA A 106 11.09 15.79 5.26
CA ALA A 106 11.52 14.51 4.69
C ALA A 106 13.02 14.27 4.94
N ILE A 107 13.85 15.27 4.73
CA ILE A 107 15.30 15.17 4.99
C ILE A 107 15.56 14.92 6.47
N ASP A 108 14.91 15.67 7.35
CA ASP A 108 15.03 15.50 8.79
C ASP A 108 14.64 14.10 9.21
N LYS A 109 13.57 13.56 8.62
CA LYS A 109 13.11 12.21 8.91
C LYS A 109 14.13 11.16 8.49
N ILE A 110 14.75 11.33 7.33
CA ILE A 110 15.79 10.43 6.85
C ILE A 110 16.98 10.44 7.80
N GLU A 111 17.44 11.62 8.19
CA GLU A 111 18.58 11.78 9.12
C GLU A 111 18.29 11.11 10.46
N SER A 112 17.07 11.29 10.98
CA SER A 112 16.63 10.65 12.23
C SER A 112 16.68 9.14 12.13
N LEU A 113 16.18 8.57 11.02
CA LEU A 113 16.17 7.13 10.80
C LEU A 113 17.58 6.55 10.68
N ILE A 114 18.47 7.27 10.02
CA ILE A 114 19.88 6.86 9.90
C ILE A 114 20.54 6.86 11.27
N SER A 115 20.29 7.88 12.09
CA SER A 115 20.82 7.95 13.45
C SER A 115 20.34 6.79 14.32
N GLU A 116 19.10 6.37 14.18
CA GLU A 116 18.54 5.23 14.93
C GLU A 116 19.19 3.90 14.55
N THR A 117 19.74 3.79 13.33
CA THR A 117 20.35 2.54 12.87
C THR A 117 21.83 2.42 13.20
N HIS A 118 22.45 3.47 13.69
CA HIS A 118 23.83 3.49 14.15
C HIS A 118 23.90 3.53 15.66
#